data_f6b6bf244f47ed726a8a687becb389e2
#
_entry.id   f6b6bf244f47ed726a8a687becb389e2
#
_cell.length_a   1.000
_cell.length_b   1.000
_cell.length_c   1.000
_cell.angle_alpha   90.00
_cell.angle_beta   90.00
_cell.angle_gamma   90.00
#
_symmetry.space_group_name_H-M   'P 1'
#
loop_
_entity.id
_entity.type
_entity.pdbx_description
1 polymer ?
#
loop_
_entity_poly.entity_id
_entity_poly.type
_entity_poly.pdbx_seq_one_letter_code
_entity_poly.pdbx_strand_id
1 'polypeptide(L)' 'MMRVLKFLAGIKPDQTGLSFALPRSIQKGTRLLLHDVYEIIEEAEKEGLVRTMRTNLSGPDGILSAMITEKGRSRISA' A
#
# COMPACT_ATOMS: atom_id res chain seq x y z
N MET A 1 -3.90 0.85 9.73
CA MET A 1 -3.33 1.64 8.61
C MET A 1 -1.85 1.96 8.79
N MET A 2 -1.44 2.42 9.96
CA MET A 2 -0.05 2.83 10.19
C MET A 2 0.94 1.70 9.93
N ARG A 3 0.62 0.48 10.31
CA ARG A 3 1.50 -0.67 10.08
C ARG A 3 1.75 -0.90 8.59
N VAL A 4 0.71 -0.76 7.76
CA VAL A 4 0.83 -0.91 6.31
C VAL A 4 1.66 0.23 5.72
N LEU A 5 1.42 1.46 6.15
CA LEU A 5 2.18 2.61 5.67
C LEU A 5 3.66 2.49 6.02
N LYS A 6 3.99 2.05 7.24
CA LYS A 6 5.39 1.87 7.65
C LYS A 6 6.06 0.77 6.83
N PHE A 7 5.35 -0.31 6.55
CA PHE A 7 5.87 -1.38 5.70
C PHE A 7 6.20 -0.84 4.31
N LEU A 8 5.26 -0.11 3.70
CA LEU A 8 5.45 0.44 2.36
C LEU A 8 6.58 1.46 2.32
N ALA A 9 6.75 2.26 3.37
CA ALA A 9 7.81 3.25 3.45
C ALA A 9 9.20 2.60 3.51
N GLY A 10 9.29 1.36 4.00
CA GLY A 10 10.54 0.63 4.08
C GLY A 10 10.95 -0.08 2.79
N ILE A 11 10.09 -0.09 1.78
CA ILE A 11 10.43 -0.76 0.51
C ILE A 11 11.34 0.15 -0.30
N LYS A 12 12.45 -0.43 -0.79
CA LYS A 12 13.38 0.32 -1.63
C LYS A 12 12.80 0.48 -3.03
N PRO A 13 12.89 1.68 -3.64
CA PRO A 13 12.47 1.86 -5.02
C PRO A 13 13.25 0.96 -5.97
N ASP A 14 12.57 0.53 -7.05
CA ASP A 14 13.23 -0.22 -8.11
C ASP A 14 14.01 0.74 -9.03
N GLN A 15 14.49 0.22 -10.18
CA GLN A 15 15.27 1.01 -11.13
C GLN A 15 14.49 2.18 -11.73
N THR A 16 13.16 2.11 -11.71
CA THR A 16 12.30 3.18 -12.22
C THR A 16 11.93 4.21 -11.16
N GLY A 17 12.38 4.02 -9.92
CA GLY A 17 12.03 4.87 -8.79
C GLY A 17 10.70 4.51 -8.14
N LEU A 18 10.08 3.42 -8.53
CA LEU A 18 8.79 2.97 -8.00
C LEU A 18 9.00 1.88 -6.94
N SER A 19 8.19 1.92 -5.89
CA SER A 19 8.29 0.99 -4.77
C SER A 19 6.97 0.26 -4.53
N PHE A 20 6.34 -0.22 -5.60
CA PHE A 20 5.09 -0.97 -5.50
C PHE A 20 5.30 -2.32 -4.82
N ALA A 21 4.38 -2.68 -3.93
CA ALA A 21 4.37 -3.96 -3.25
C ALA A 21 3.06 -4.70 -3.51
N LEU A 22 3.16 -6.02 -3.62
CA LEU A 22 1.97 -6.86 -3.77
C LEU A 22 1.23 -6.97 -2.44
N PRO A 23 -0.11 -7.08 -2.45
CA PRO A 23 -0.87 -7.22 -1.21
C PRO A 23 -0.40 -8.38 -0.34
N ARG A 24 0.00 -9.50 -0.94
CA ARG A 24 0.51 -10.65 -0.19
C ARG A 24 1.84 -10.35 0.50
N SER A 25 2.70 -9.55 -0.11
CA SER A 25 3.94 -9.11 0.52
C SER A 25 3.64 -8.22 1.72
N ILE A 26 2.67 -7.32 1.58
CA ILE A 26 2.24 -6.45 2.68
C ILE A 26 1.67 -7.31 3.81
N GLN A 27 0.86 -8.31 3.47
CA GLN A 27 0.31 -9.23 4.47
C GLN A 27 1.41 -9.92 5.27
N LYS A 28 2.41 -10.47 4.58
CA LYS A 28 3.51 -11.16 5.25
C LYS A 28 4.31 -10.23 6.14
N GLY A 29 4.59 -9.03 5.67
CA GLY A 29 5.40 -8.06 6.41
C GLY A 29 4.68 -7.45 7.60
N THR A 30 3.36 -7.34 7.54
CA THR A 30 2.55 -6.72 8.60
C THR A 30 1.88 -7.74 9.51
N ARG A 31 1.79 -9.00 9.08
CA ARG A 31 1.06 -10.06 9.77
C ARG A 31 -0.42 -9.80 9.95
N LEU A 32 -0.97 -8.96 9.07
CA LEU A 32 -2.42 -8.71 9.02
C LEU A 32 -3.08 -9.76 8.13
N LEU A 33 -4.40 -9.90 8.27
CA LEU A 33 -5.17 -10.74 7.35
C LEU A 33 -5.19 -10.08 5.97
N LEU A 34 -5.18 -10.88 4.91
CA LEU A 34 -5.17 -10.34 3.54
C LEU A 34 -6.37 -9.45 3.29
N HIS A 35 -7.54 -9.85 3.77
CA HIS A 35 -8.76 -9.04 3.69
C HIS A 35 -8.57 -7.65 4.30
N ASP A 36 -7.94 -7.59 5.47
CA ASP A 36 -7.67 -6.33 6.15
C ASP A 36 -6.68 -5.47 5.37
N VAL A 37 -5.67 -6.11 4.75
CA VAL A 37 -4.70 -5.39 3.91
C VAL A 37 -5.42 -4.69 2.75
N TYR A 38 -6.32 -5.39 2.06
CA TYR A 38 -7.06 -4.78 0.95
C TYR A 38 -7.91 -3.60 1.43
N GLU A 39 -8.61 -3.74 2.55
CA GLU A 39 -9.43 -2.66 3.08
C GLU A 39 -8.60 -1.44 3.48
N ILE A 40 -7.46 -1.68 4.13
CA ILE A 40 -6.56 -0.61 4.55
C ILE A 40 -5.99 0.11 3.33
N ILE A 41 -5.61 -0.61 2.29
CA ILE A 41 -5.08 0.00 1.06
C ILE A 41 -6.14 0.90 0.43
N GLU A 42 -7.40 0.44 0.34
CA GLU A 42 -8.47 1.28 -0.21
C GLU A 42 -8.67 2.54 0.60
N GLU A 43 -8.71 2.42 1.91
CA GLU A 43 -8.86 3.56 2.80
C GLU A 43 -7.71 4.55 2.62
N ALA A 44 -6.48 4.03 2.61
CA ALA A 44 -5.29 4.86 2.45
C ALA A 44 -5.27 5.55 1.09
N GLU A 45 -5.73 4.87 0.04
CA GLU A 45 -5.81 5.48 -1.28
C GLU A 45 -6.78 6.65 -1.30
N LYS A 46 -7.94 6.50 -0.65
CA LYS A 46 -8.93 7.59 -0.55
C LYS A 46 -8.34 8.82 0.13
N GLU A 47 -7.47 8.61 1.10
CA GLU A 47 -6.80 9.71 1.81
C GLU A 47 -5.56 10.22 1.08
N GLY A 48 -5.21 9.62 -0.06
CA GLY A 48 -4.04 10.04 -0.83
C GLY A 48 -2.72 9.55 -0.25
N LEU A 49 -2.73 8.59 0.67
CA LEU A 49 -1.53 8.11 1.36
C LEU A 49 -0.80 7.03 0.56
N VAL A 50 -1.49 6.34 -0.34
CA VAL A 50 -0.90 5.34 -1.23
C VAL A 50 -1.43 5.50 -2.64
N ARG A 51 -0.66 4.99 -3.61
CA ARG A 51 -1.10 4.82 -4.99
C ARG A 51 -1.22 3.34 -5.26
N THR A 52 -2.17 2.96 -6.11
CA THR A 52 -2.39 1.55 -6.44
C THR A 52 -2.31 1.34 -7.94
N MET A 53 -1.89 0.13 -8.31
CA MET A 53 -2.10 -0.40 -9.66
C MET A 53 -3.28 -1.36 -9.58
N ARG A 54 -4.23 -1.22 -10.51
CA ARG A 54 -5.47 -1.98 -10.47
C ARG A 54 -5.73 -2.71 -11.77
N THR A 55 -6.51 -3.80 -11.67
CA THR A 55 -7.09 -4.49 -12.82
C THR A 55 -8.38 -3.77 -13.22
N ASN A 56 -9.10 -4.35 -14.20
CA ASN A 56 -10.44 -3.86 -14.58
C ASN A 56 -11.52 -4.18 -13.55
N LEU A 57 -11.20 -5.01 -12.55
CA LEU A 57 -12.14 -5.32 -11.48
C LEU A 57 -12.28 -4.14 -10.55
N SER A 58 -13.51 -3.87 -10.09
CA SER A 58 -13.77 -2.83 -9.11
C SER A 58 -13.54 -3.37 -7.69
N GLY A 59 -13.38 -2.43 -6.74
CA GLY A 59 -13.23 -2.77 -5.34
C GLY A 59 -11.85 -3.33 -4.98
N PRO A 60 -11.72 -3.88 -3.77
CA PRO A 60 -10.43 -4.35 -3.25
C PRO A 60 -9.80 -5.44 -4.11
N ASP A 61 -10.60 -6.31 -4.72
CA ASP A 61 -10.11 -7.42 -5.54
C ASP A 61 -9.36 -6.95 -6.78
N GLY A 62 -9.55 -5.70 -7.18
CA GLY A 62 -8.85 -5.12 -8.33
C GLY A 62 -7.46 -4.62 -8.03
N ILE A 63 -7.04 -4.59 -6.78
CA ILE A 63 -5.73 -4.05 -6.39
C ILE A 63 -4.64 -5.06 -6.69
N LEU A 64 -3.72 -4.70 -7.60
CA LEU A 64 -2.56 -5.54 -7.93
C LEU A 64 -1.37 -5.23 -7.04
N SER A 65 -1.12 -3.95 -6.78
CA SER A 65 0.00 -3.53 -5.95
C SER A 65 -0.26 -2.12 -5.42
N ALA A 66 0.54 -1.73 -4.44
CA ALA A 66 0.41 -0.41 -3.81
C ALA A 66 1.79 0.15 -3.46
N MET A 67 1.91 1.47 -3.49
CA MET A 67 3.11 2.16 -3.02
C MET A 67 2.70 3.37 -2.18
N ILE A 68 3.57 3.75 -1.25
CA ILE A 68 3.34 4.92 -0.42
C ILE A 68 3.59 6.21 -1.22
N THR A 69 2.82 7.25 -0.92
CA THR A 69 3.00 8.59 -1.49
C THR A 69 3.82 9.45 -0.54
N GLU A 70 4.21 10.65 -0.99
CA GLU A 70 4.84 11.61 -0.11
C GLU A 70 3.94 11.99 1.06
N LYS A 71 2.64 12.14 0.78
CA LYS A 71 1.67 12.40 1.84
C LYS A 71 1.64 11.27 2.86
N GLY A 72 1.71 10.02 2.40
CA GLY A 72 1.78 8.86 3.29
C GLY A 72 3.05 8.87 4.12
N ARG A 73 4.19 9.22 3.53
CA ARG A 73 5.47 9.31 4.26
C ARG A 73 5.41 10.40 5.33
N SER A 74 4.80 11.55 5.00
CA SER A 74 4.62 12.64 5.96
C SER A 74 3.74 12.22 7.13
N ARG A 75 2.71 11.42 6.87
CA ARG A 75 1.83 10.91 7.90
C ARG A 75 2.58 10.07 8.92
N ILE A 76 3.54 9.26 8.46
CA ILE A 76 4.35 8.41 9.34
C ILE A 76 5.32 9.24 10.16
N SER A 77 5.87 10.30 9.56
CA SER A 77 6.88 11.15 10.20
C SER A 77 6.29 12.13 11.20
N ALA A 78 4.99 12.32 11.15
CA ALA A 78 4.31 13.29 12.02
C ALA A 78 4.26 12.85 13.48
#